data_52a4380d1707ad03d581bad98d5ed0fa
#
_entry.id   52a4380d1707ad03d581bad98d5ed0fa
#
_cell.length_a   1.000
_cell.length_b   1.000
_cell.length_c   1.000
_cell.angle_alpha   90.00
_cell.angle_beta   90.00
_cell.angle_gamma   90.00
#
_symmetry.space_group_name_H-M   'P 1'
#
loop_
_entity.id
_entity.type
_entity.pdbx_description
1 polymer ?
#
loop_
_entity_poly.entity_id
_entity_poly.type
_entity_poly.pdbx_seq_one_letter_code
_entity_poly.pdbx_strand_id
1 'polypeptide(L)'
;MRTVAALLSAILAAAPLGSAGAQDASVPAKQLFGKVSGPAELKPEAIGFYARGCLAGGKELAIDGPAWQAMRLSRNRNWGHPRLVALVERLATEAQKYDGWPGLLVGDISQPRGGPMLTGHASHQIGLDADIWFTPMPNRRLTEKEREEMSAVSMLGPDKLSVDPNIWTDSHARIIRRAASYPEVDRIFVHPAIKKALCEGADKIGSDRSWLRKVRPYWGHHYHFHVRMGCPAGSATCKDQAAPPPGDGCGKELSDWLALIAAPPKPKKPSKPKPPLTLAQLPHQCRAVLSADAPAAATASAPLKVPVPVRATRTKAQQQ
;
A
#
# COMPACT_ATOMS: atom_id res chain seq x y z
N MET A 1 68.19 52.19 -18.68
CA MET A 1 67.63 50.96 -18.12
C MET A 1 66.20 51.30 -17.72
N ARG A 2 65.20 50.82 -18.48
CA ARG A 2 63.76 51.05 -18.20
C ARG A 2 63.17 49.72 -17.82
N THR A 3 62.70 49.60 -16.55
CA THR A 3 61.96 48.44 -16.02
C THR A 3 60.50 48.54 -16.37
N VAL A 4 60.02 47.55 -17.11
CA VAL A 4 58.58 47.39 -17.45
C VAL A 4 57.95 46.48 -16.38
N ALA A 5 57.00 47.03 -15.63
CA ALA A 5 56.19 46.23 -14.67
C ALA A 5 54.97 45.65 -15.41
N ALA A 6 54.88 44.34 -15.44
CA ALA A 6 53.74 43.58 -15.96
C ALA A 6 52.66 43.43 -14.87
N LEU A 7 51.46 44.01 -15.09
CA LEU A 7 50.27 43.86 -14.30
C LEU A 7 49.54 42.56 -14.75
N LEU A 8 49.52 41.52 -13.88
CA LEU A 8 48.68 40.35 -14.05
C LEU A 8 47.28 40.68 -13.52
N SER A 9 46.31 40.78 -14.44
CA SER A 9 44.87 40.89 -14.10
C SER A 9 44.32 39.47 -13.88
N ALA A 10 43.97 39.11 -12.67
CA ALA A 10 43.26 37.87 -12.33
C ALA A 10 41.78 38.05 -12.67
N ILE A 11 41.30 37.37 -13.69
CA ILE A 11 39.85 37.26 -13.98
C ILE A 11 39.24 36.20 -13.09
N LEU A 12 38.47 36.61 -12.07
CA LEU A 12 37.59 35.71 -11.34
C LEU A 12 36.42 35.31 -12.22
N ALA A 13 36.41 34.10 -12.70
CA ALA A 13 35.25 33.49 -13.36
C ALA A 13 34.18 33.17 -12.31
N ALA A 14 33.13 33.98 -12.20
CA ALA A 14 31.94 33.65 -11.41
C ALA A 14 31.15 32.57 -12.15
N ALA A 15 31.18 31.34 -11.61
CA ALA A 15 30.32 30.27 -12.11
C ALA A 15 28.87 30.60 -11.80
N PRO A 16 27.93 30.48 -12.76
CA PRO A 16 26.53 30.69 -12.49
C PRO A 16 26.03 29.60 -11.55
N LEU A 17 25.55 29.95 -10.36
CA LEU A 17 24.75 29.10 -9.49
C LEU A 17 23.45 28.78 -10.23
N GLY A 18 23.45 27.64 -10.93
CA GLY A 18 22.34 27.16 -11.71
C GLY A 18 21.10 26.98 -10.86
N SER A 19 20.02 27.58 -11.29
CA SER A 19 18.67 27.52 -10.72
C SER A 19 18.05 26.12 -10.85
N ALA A 20 18.49 25.17 -10.03
CA ALA A 20 17.85 23.84 -9.92
C ALA A 20 16.41 23.92 -9.34
N GLY A 21 16.07 25.03 -8.65
CA GLY A 21 14.77 25.17 -7.98
C GLY A 21 13.58 25.55 -8.88
N ALA A 22 13.81 26.10 -10.08
CA ALA A 22 12.73 26.57 -10.95
C ALA A 22 12.15 25.48 -11.86
N GLN A 23 12.94 24.47 -12.25
CA GLN A 23 12.49 23.39 -13.11
C GLN A 23 11.56 22.40 -12.39
N ASP A 24 11.71 22.18 -11.08
CA ASP A 24 10.87 21.25 -10.32
C ASP A 24 9.44 21.74 -10.07
N ALA A 25 9.18 23.06 -10.16
CA ALA A 25 7.86 23.61 -9.89
C ALA A 25 6.80 23.28 -10.95
N SER A 26 7.20 22.98 -12.18
CA SER A 26 6.30 22.65 -13.30
C SER A 26 6.14 21.15 -13.53
N VAL A 27 7.08 20.33 -13.02
CA VAL A 27 7.04 18.88 -13.19
C VAL A 27 5.99 18.27 -12.26
N PRO A 28 5.10 17.40 -12.77
CA PRO A 28 4.16 16.67 -11.92
C PRO A 28 4.87 15.88 -10.83
N ALA A 29 4.47 16.05 -9.58
CA ALA A 29 5.09 15.37 -8.43
C ALA A 29 5.16 13.86 -8.61
N LYS A 30 4.15 13.23 -9.26
CA LYS A 30 4.15 11.81 -9.57
C LYS A 30 5.33 11.36 -10.45
N GLN A 31 5.86 12.25 -11.30
CA GLN A 31 7.03 11.93 -12.12
C GLN A 31 8.33 12.03 -11.31
N LEU A 32 8.38 12.93 -10.32
CA LEU A 32 9.52 13.05 -9.43
C LEU A 32 9.63 11.84 -8.50
N PHE A 33 8.56 11.53 -7.78
CA PHE A 33 8.53 10.39 -6.85
C PHE A 33 8.61 9.04 -7.56
N GLY A 34 7.99 8.89 -8.73
CA GLY A 34 8.01 7.64 -9.51
C GLY A 34 9.35 7.27 -10.14
N LYS A 35 10.32 8.18 -10.15
CA LYS A 35 11.70 7.91 -10.63
C LYS A 35 12.63 7.41 -9.53
N VAL A 36 12.21 7.50 -8.26
CA VAL A 36 13.07 7.17 -7.13
C VAL A 36 13.00 5.67 -6.85
N SER A 37 14.15 5.01 -6.84
CA SER A 37 14.25 3.56 -6.67
C SER A 37 14.43 3.10 -5.22
N GLY A 38 14.89 3.98 -4.31
CA GLY A 38 15.15 3.65 -2.90
C GLY A 38 14.58 4.66 -1.92
N PRO A 39 14.53 4.31 -0.62
CA PRO A 39 14.01 5.17 0.41
C PRO A 39 14.92 6.39 0.66
N ALA A 40 14.42 7.38 1.38
CA ALA A 40 15.23 8.46 1.90
C ALA A 40 15.96 8.00 3.17
N GLU A 41 17.23 8.32 3.32
CA GLU A 41 17.99 8.08 4.56
C GLU A 41 17.61 9.10 5.64
N LEU A 42 16.39 8.96 6.13
CA LEU A 42 15.77 9.82 7.13
C LEU A 42 15.09 8.97 8.21
N LYS A 43 14.78 9.56 9.36
CA LYS A 43 13.92 8.91 10.35
C LYS A 43 12.56 8.61 9.74
N PRO A 44 11.96 7.45 10.06
CA PRO A 44 10.63 7.09 9.57
C PRO A 44 9.57 8.12 9.98
N GLU A 45 8.92 8.71 8.99
CA GLU A 45 7.82 9.66 9.20
C GLU A 45 6.84 9.61 8.03
N ALA A 46 5.54 9.47 8.34
CA ALA A 46 4.46 9.70 7.40
C ALA A 46 4.16 11.21 7.39
N ILE A 47 4.25 11.86 6.24
CA ILE A 47 4.19 13.32 6.12
C ILE A 47 2.95 13.73 5.31
N GLY A 48 2.05 14.49 5.92
CA GLY A 48 0.85 15.00 5.27
C GLY A 48 -0.35 14.06 5.36
N PHE A 49 -1.13 13.96 4.30
CA PHE A 49 -2.35 13.17 4.21
C PHE A 49 -2.20 12.03 3.19
N TYR A 50 -2.94 10.95 3.35
CA TYR A 50 -2.90 9.73 2.52
C TYR A 50 -2.89 9.98 1.01
N ALA A 51 -3.59 11.04 0.54
CA ALA A 51 -3.67 11.44 -0.87
C ALA A 51 -2.88 12.72 -1.21
N ARG A 52 -2.12 13.24 -0.25
CA ARG A 52 -1.30 14.46 -0.42
C ARG A 52 -0.18 14.47 0.62
N GLY A 53 0.88 13.74 0.33
CA GLY A 53 1.98 13.60 1.27
C GLY A 53 3.16 12.83 0.69
N CYS A 54 4.05 12.39 1.55
CA CYS A 54 5.23 11.60 1.23
C CYS A 54 5.67 10.77 2.44
N LEU A 55 6.65 9.88 2.25
CA LEU A 55 7.18 8.97 3.24
C LEU A 55 8.68 9.19 3.42
N ALA A 56 9.11 9.61 4.61
CA ALA A 56 10.51 9.59 5.02
C ALA A 56 10.86 8.23 5.62
N GLY A 57 12.09 7.75 5.45
CA GLY A 57 12.59 6.53 6.07
C GLY A 57 11.72 5.30 5.80
N GLY A 58 11.23 5.14 4.56
CA GLY A 58 10.41 4.00 4.19
C GLY A 58 11.13 2.67 4.39
N LYS A 59 10.41 1.65 4.88
CA LYS A 59 10.86 0.26 4.99
C LYS A 59 10.27 -0.57 3.87
N GLU A 60 11.09 -1.39 3.23
CA GLU A 60 10.64 -2.39 2.28
C GLU A 60 9.94 -3.54 2.99
N LEU A 61 8.77 -3.95 2.52
CA LEU A 61 8.23 -5.28 2.78
C LEU A 61 9.02 -6.26 1.92
N ALA A 62 9.68 -7.24 2.53
CA ALA A 62 10.38 -8.28 1.79
C ALA A 62 9.44 -8.89 0.72
N ILE A 63 9.97 -9.11 -0.49
CA ILE A 63 9.17 -9.67 -1.60
C ILE A 63 8.61 -11.05 -1.28
N ASP A 64 9.29 -11.79 -0.38
CA ASP A 64 8.90 -13.09 0.14
C ASP A 64 9.00 -13.11 1.66
N GLY A 65 7.95 -13.57 2.30
CA GLY A 65 7.92 -13.87 3.73
C GLY A 65 7.39 -15.27 4.02
N PRO A 66 7.37 -15.68 5.29
CA PRO A 66 6.84 -17.00 5.66
C PRO A 66 5.37 -17.18 5.30
N ALA A 67 4.59 -16.10 5.34
CA ALA A 67 3.15 -16.09 5.11
C ALA A 67 2.68 -14.99 4.12
N TRP A 68 3.56 -14.45 3.31
CA TRP A 68 3.19 -13.48 2.28
C TRP A 68 4.12 -13.54 1.08
N GLN A 69 3.63 -13.01 -0.03
CA GLN A 69 4.38 -12.70 -1.24
C GLN A 69 3.91 -11.35 -1.80
N ALA A 70 4.86 -10.46 -2.11
CA ALA A 70 4.55 -9.20 -2.77
C ALA A 70 4.26 -9.42 -4.27
N MET A 71 3.29 -8.69 -4.80
CA MET A 71 2.85 -8.75 -6.20
C MET A 71 3.27 -7.49 -6.95
N ARG A 72 3.34 -7.56 -8.30
CA ARG A 72 3.65 -6.42 -9.16
C ARG A 72 5.01 -5.77 -8.84
N LEU A 73 6.05 -6.59 -8.73
CA LEU A 73 7.39 -6.17 -8.28
C LEU A 73 7.98 -5.05 -9.14
N SER A 74 7.69 -5.03 -10.45
CA SER A 74 8.14 -3.98 -11.38
C SER A 74 7.67 -2.57 -11.00
N ARG A 75 6.60 -2.47 -10.19
CA ARG A 75 6.08 -1.18 -9.73
C ARG A 75 6.90 -0.56 -8.61
N ASN A 76 7.76 -1.35 -7.92
CA ASN A 76 8.51 -0.93 -6.74
C ASN A 76 7.61 -0.25 -5.69
N ARG A 77 6.49 -0.91 -5.32
CA ARG A 77 5.45 -0.36 -4.43
C ARG A 77 5.22 -1.20 -3.17
N ASN A 78 6.21 -1.96 -2.77
CA ASN A 78 6.22 -2.74 -1.53
C ASN A 78 6.90 -1.99 -0.37
N TRP A 79 6.84 -0.67 -0.36
CA TRP A 79 7.43 0.20 0.67
C TRP A 79 6.35 0.79 1.58
N GLY A 80 6.64 0.92 2.87
CA GLY A 80 5.71 1.51 3.83
C GLY A 80 6.42 2.14 5.02
N HIS A 81 5.65 2.83 5.84
CA HIS A 81 6.13 3.18 7.17
C HIS A 81 6.46 1.89 7.92
N PRO A 82 7.56 1.80 8.70
CA PRO A 82 7.95 0.55 9.37
C PRO A 82 6.84 -0.10 10.19
N ARG A 83 5.97 0.70 10.82
CA ARG A 83 4.81 0.17 11.57
C ARG A 83 3.75 -0.47 10.68
N LEU A 84 3.53 0.06 9.47
CA LEU A 84 2.62 -0.58 8.51
C LEU A 84 3.20 -1.89 8.00
N VAL A 85 4.49 -1.91 7.66
CA VAL A 85 5.16 -3.15 7.23
C VAL A 85 5.04 -4.23 8.31
N ALA A 86 5.34 -3.89 9.57
CA ALA A 86 5.19 -4.81 10.70
C ALA A 86 3.72 -5.28 10.91
N LEU A 87 2.74 -4.40 10.66
CA LEU A 87 1.32 -4.76 10.72
C LEU A 87 0.95 -5.77 9.62
N VAL A 88 1.44 -5.58 8.39
CA VAL A 88 1.20 -6.52 7.27
C VAL A 88 1.86 -7.87 7.54
N GLU A 89 3.09 -7.90 8.04
CA GLU A 89 3.82 -9.12 8.45
C GLU A 89 3.05 -9.87 9.55
N ARG A 90 2.55 -9.15 10.56
CA ARG A 90 1.72 -9.71 11.63
C ARG A 90 0.40 -10.26 11.10
N LEU A 91 -0.31 -9.48 10.28
CA LEU A 91 -1.57 -9.91 9.68
C LEU A 91 -1.38 -11.21 8.88
N ALA A 92 -0.33 -11.30 8.08
CA ALA A 92 -0.01 -12.50 7.30
C ALA A 92 0.16 -13.74 8.19
N THR A 93 0.97 -13.62 9.24
CA THR A 93 1.25 -14.72 10.17
C THR A 93 0.02 -15.15 10.96
N GLU A 94 -0.75 -14.18 11.46
CA GLU A 94 -1.94 -14.46 12.27
C GLU A 94 -3.10 -15.00 11.42
N ALA A 95 -3.28 -14.50 10.19
CA ALA A 95 -4.29 -15.00 9.27
C ALA A 95 -4.02 -16.47 8.90
N GLN A 96 -2.75 -16.84 8.69
CA GLN A 96 -2.36 -18.24 8.46
C GLN A 96 -2.67 -19.10 9.67
N LYS A 97 -2.34 -18.62 10.87
CA LYS A 97 -2.48 -19.41 12.09
C LYS A 97 -3.93 -19.58 12.55
N TYR A 98 -4.78 -18.56 12.39
CA TYR A 98 -6.08 -18.50 13.06
C TYR A 98 -7.29 -18.42 12.13
N ASP A 99 -7.13 -17.97 10.88
CA ASP A 99 -8.27 -17.68 10.01
C ASP A 99 -8.43 -18.70 8.87
N GLY A 100 -7.53 -19.68 8.80
CA GLY A 100 -7.49 -20.66 7.70
C GLY A 100 -7.08 -20.00 6.37
N TRP A 101 -6.30 -18.91 6.44
CA TRP A 101 -5.78 -18.20 5.28
C TRP A 101 -4.33 -18.64 5.02
N PRO A 102 -3.99 -19.21 3.86
CA PRO A 102 -2.67 -19.83 3.66
C PRO A 102 -1.52 -18.83 3.60
N GLY A 103 -1.81 -17.55 3.43
CA GLY A 103 -0.86 -16.45 3.38
C GLY A 103 -1.38 -15.33 2.48
N LEU A 104 -0.73 -14.17 2.54
CA LEU A 104 -1.16 -12.97 1.81
C LEU A 104 -0.47 -12.85 0.45
N LEU A 105 -1.22 -12.44 -0.57
CA LEU A 105 -0.70 -11.77 -1.74
C LEU A 105 -0.84 -10.27 -1.50
N VAL A 106 0.29 -9.60 -1.29
CA VAL A 106 0.34 -8.16 -0.98
C VAL A 106 0.51 -7.38 -2.27
N GLY A 107 -0.46 -6.53 -2.58
CA GLY A 107 -0.43 -5.63 -3.71
C GLY A 107 0.39 -4.35 -3.42
N ASP A 108 -0.11 -3.20 -3.93
CA ASP A 108 0.60 -1.94 -3.74
C ASP A 108 0.50 -1.47 -2.27
N ILE A 109 1.62 -1.05 -1.69
CA ILE A 109 1.71 -0.32 -0.42
C ILE A 109 2.00 1.15 -0.76
N SER A 110 3.26 1.50 -0.97
CA SER A 110 3.72 2.83 -1.34
C SER A 110 4.98 2.72 -2.17
N GLN A 111 5.36 3.82 -2.82
CA GLN A 111 6.69 4.00 -3.41
C GLN A 111 7.75 4.19 -2.31
N PRO A 112 9.06 4.02 -2.58
CA PRO A 112 10.12 4.12 -1.56
C PRO A 112 10.10 5.39 -0.72
N ARG A 113 9.70 6.52 -1.33
CA ARG A 113 9.56 7.83 -0.68
C ARG A 113 8.12 8.33 -0.63
N GLY A 114 7.15 7.44 -0.86
CA GLY A 114 5.75 7.83 -0.95
C GLY A 114 5.46 8.73 -2.14
N GLY A 115 4.65 9.75 -1.92
CA GLY A 115 4.25 10.71 -2.94
C GLY A 115 3.24 10.17 -3.96
N PRO A 116 2.73 11.05 -4.85
CA PRO A 116 1.79 10.65 -5.88
C PRO A 116 2.38 9.60 -6.83
N MET A 117 1.62 8.57 -7.14
CA MET A 117 2.02 7.48 -8.04
C MET A 117 1.79 7.84 -9.52
N LEU A 118 2.60 7.29 -10.41
CA LEU A 118 2.46 7.48 -11.87
C LEU A 118 1.08 7.03 -12.37
N THR A 119 0.61 5.88 -11.87
CA THR A 119 -0.65 5.24 -12.24
C THR A 119 -1.33 4.66 -11.01
N GLY A 120 -2.64 4.46 -11.06
CA GLY A 120 -3.42 3.79 -10.03
C GLY A 120 -3.90 4.74 -8.94
N HIS A 121 -3.47 4.48 -7.73
CA HIS A 121 -4.04 5.00 -6.49
C HIS A 121 -4.02 6.53 -6.32
N ALA A 122 -5.10 7.08 -5.78
CA ALA A 122 -5.14 8.46 -5.31
C ALA A 122 -4.49 8.64 -3.93
N SER A 123 -4.48 7.59 -3.10
CA SER A 123 -3.83 7.51 -1.78
C SER A 123 -2.50 6.74 -1.85
N HIS A 124 -2.09 6.07 -0.77
CA HIS A 124 -0.80 5.37 -0.64
C HIS A 124 0.43 6.29 -0.63
N GLN A 125 0.25 7.61 -0.45
CA GLN A 125 1.34 8.56 -0.58
C GLN A 125 2.22 8.68 0.67
N ILE A 126 1.75 8.26 1.83
CA ILE A 126 2.46 8.42 3.11
C ILE A 126 2.89 7.09 3.75
N GLY A 127 2.79 5.98 3.00
CA GLY A 127 3.20 4.66 3.46
C GLY A 127 2.35 4.06 4.59
N LEU A 128 1.08 4.46 4.71
CA LEU A 128 0.13 3.97 5.72
C LEU A 128 -1.07 3.22 5.12
N ASP A 129 -1.05 2.96 3.81
CA ASP A 129 -2.06 2.20 3.06
C ASP A 129 -1.44 0.91 2.51
N ALA A 130 -2.17 -0.19 2.51
CA ALA A 130 -1.76 -1.45 1.91
C ALA A 130 -2.95 -2.17 1.27
N ASP A 131 -2.77 -2.64 0.04
CA ASP A 131 -3.74 -3.46 -0.68
C ASP A 131 -3.42 -4.94 -0.48
N ILE A 132 -4.35 -5.69 0.06
CA ILE A 132 -4.23 -7.14 0.27
C ILE A 132 -5.23 -7.85 -0.64
N TRP A 133 -4.74 -8.70 -1.54
CA TRP A 133 -5.60 -9.42 -2.45
C TRP A 133 -6.50 -10.41 -1.73
N PHE A 134 -7.72 -10.57 -2.23
CA PHE A 134 -8.62 -11.63 -1.77
C PHE A 134 -8.20 -13.01 -2.28
N THR A 135 -7.37 -13.08 -3.31
CA THR A 135 -6.75 -14.32 -3.74
C THR A 135 -5.74 -14.80 -2.71
N PRO A 136 -5.91 -15.98 -2.11
CA PRO A 136 -4.96 -16.50 -1.12
C PRO A 136 -3.61 -16.84 -1.77
N MET A 137 -2.54 -16.70 -0.99
CA MET A 137 -1.21 -17.10 -1.40
C MET A 137 -1.17 -18.62 -1.67
N PRO A 138 -0.66 -19.08 -2.83
CA PRO A 138 -0.50 -20.50 -3.08
C PRO A 138 0.58 -21.11 -2.18
N ASN A 139 0.51 -22.42 -1.95
CA ASN A 139 1.51 -23.17 -1.17
C ASN A 139 2.82 -23.39 -1.95
N ARG A 140 3.31 -22.35 -2.59
CA ARG A 140 4.59 -22.29 -3.32
C ARG A 140 4.99 -20.85 -3.56
N ARG A 141 6.25 -20.63 -3.89
CA ARG A 141 6.69 -19.32 -4.38
C ARG A 141 6.20 -19.12 -5.81
N LEU A 142 5.64 -17.92 -6.06
CA LEU A 142 5.31 -17.45 -7.40
C LEU A 142 6.59 -16.98 -8.11
N THR A 143 6.69 -17.27 -9.39
CA THR A 143 7.72 -16.70 -10.25
C THR A 143 7.50 -15.19 -10.43
N GLU A 144 8.53 -14.46 -10.85
CA GLU A 144 8.40 -13.03 -11.18
C GLU A 144 7.30 -12.80 -12.22
N LYS A 145 7.26 -13.62 -13.26
CA LYS A 145 6.22 -13.55 -14.30
C LYS A 145 4.81 -13.72 -13.72
N GLU A 146 4.59 -14.71 -12.86
CA GLU A 146 3.29 -14.90 -12.20
C GLU A 146 2.90 -13.71 -11.34
N ARG A 147 3.85 -13.12 -10.61
CA ARG A 147 3.59 -11.92 -9.80
C ARG A 147 3.21 -10.71 -10.63
N GLU A 148 3.74 -10.59 -11.84
CA GLU A 148 3.40 -9.51 -12.78
C GLU A 148 2.08 -9.74 -13.52
N GLU A 149 1.78 -10.97 -13.93
CA GLU A 149 0.69 -11.27 -14.87
C GLU A 149 -0.57 -11.84 -14.22
N MET A 150 -0.45 -12.49 -13.05
CA MET A 150 -1.61 -13.07 -12.36
C MET A 150 -2.67 -11.99 -12.08
N SER A 151 -3.89 -12.22 -12.52
CA SER A 151 -5.02 -11.35 -12.22
C SER A 151 -5.56 -11.64 -10.82
N ALA A 152 -5.79 -10.58 -10.04
CA ALA A 152 -6.53 -10.71 -8.78
C ALA A 152 -7.99 -11.08 -9.07
N VAL A 153 -8.54 -12.01 -8.30
CA VAL A 153 -9.88 -12.54 -8.49
C VAL A 153 -10.93 -11.62 -7.88
N SER A 154 -11.95 -11.27 -8.66
CA SER A 154 -13.09 -10.50 -8.16
C SER A 154 -13.96 -11.36 -7.25
N MET A 155 -14.39 -10.81 -6.12
CA MET A 155 -15.30 -11.46 -5.19
C MET A 155 -16.77 -11.26 -5.54
N LEU A 156 -17.09 -10.57 -6.66
CA LEU A 156 -18.45 -10.18 -6.98
C LEU A 156 -19.16 -11.25 -7.82
N GLY A 157 -20.41 -11.48 -7.47
CA GLY A 157 -21.36 -12.16 -8.33
C GLY A 157 -21.71 -11.36 -9.60
N PRO A 158 -22.44 -11.95 -10.53
CA PRO A 158 -22.80 -11.33 -11.82
C PRO A 158 -23.57 -10.01 -11.68
N ASP A 159 -24.38 -9.88 -10.61
CA ASP A 159 -25.19 -8.69 -10.31
C ASP A 159 -24.35 -7.51 -9.76
N LYS A 160 -23.12 -7.75 -9.36
CA LYS A 160 -22.21 -6.79 -8.68
C LYS A 160 -22.75 -6.22 -7.37
N LEU A 161 -23.90 -6.71 -6.89
CA LEU A 161 -24.57 -6.30 -5.65
C LEU A 161 -24.44 -7.35 -4.55
N SER A 162 -23.93 -8.53 -4.91
CA SER A 162 -23.62 -9.64 -4.01
C SER A 162 -22.21 -10.17 -4.26
N VAL A 163 -21.70 -10.95 -3.31
CA VAL A 163 -20.48 -11.73 -3.52
C VAL A 163 -20.80 -13.04 -4.24
N ASP A 164 -19.85 -13.57 -5.00
CA ASP A 164 -19.97 -14.89 -5.62
C ASP A 164 -19.81 -15.97 -4.54
N PRO A 165 -20.84 -16.79 -4.26
CA PRO A 165 -20.80 -17.81 -3.22
C PRO A 165 -19.80 -18.94 -3.52
N ASN A 166 -19.36 -19.10 -4.78
CA ASN A 166 -18.35 -20.09 -5.14
C ASN A 166 -16.92 -19.63 -4.82
N ILE A 167 -16.71 -18.32 -4.60
CA ILE A 167 -15.40 -17.73 -4.36
C ILE A 167 -15.30 -17.20 -2.94
N TRP A 168 -16.33 -16.48 -2.49
CA TRP A 168 -16.36 -15.87 -1.16
C TRP A 168 -16.57 -16.93 -0.07
N THR A 169 -15.70 -16.94 0.92
CA THR A 169 -15.74 -17.88 2.05
C THR A 169 -15.69 -17.15 3.37
N ASP A 170 -15.99 -17.84 4.47
CA ASP A 170 -15.84 -17.30 5.82
C ASP A 170 -14.39 -16.91 6.15
N SER A 171 -13.39 -17.51 5.50
CA SER A 171 -11.99 -17.11 5.68
C SER A 171 -11.73 -15.70 5.17
N HIS A 172 -12.41 -15.26 4.10
CA HIS A 172 -12.35 -13.86 3.63
C HIS A 172 -12.92 -12.89 4.68
N ALA A 173 -14.03 -13.27 5.32
CA ALA A 173 -14.61 -12.46 6.38
C ALA A 173 -13.72 -12.42 7.63
N ARG A 174 -13.13 -13.56 8.01
CA ARG A 174 -12.23 -13.63 9.17
C ARG A 174 -10.98 -12.78 9.02
N ILE A 175 -10.32 -12.80 7.83
CA ILE A 175 -9.11 -11.99 7.62
C ILE A 175 -9.41 -10.48 7.66
N ILE A 176 -10.55 -10.03 7.11
CA ILE A 176 -10.98 -8.63 7.19
C ILE A 176 -11.26 -8.26 8.65
N ARG A 177 -11.99 -9.11 9.39
CA ARG A 177 -12.25 -8.90 10.82
C ARG A 177 -10.96 -8.78 11.60
N ARG A 178 -9.99 -9.68 11.37
CA ARG A 178 -8.67 -9.63 12.01
C ARG A 178 -7.99 -8.29 11.75
N ALA A 179 -7.86 -7.89 10.50
CA ALA A 179 -7.25 -6.62 10.13
C ALA A 179 -7.96 -5.43 10.79
N ALA A 180 -9.30 -5.43 10.82
CA ALA A 180 -10.10 -4.38 11.45
C ALA A 180 -9.98 -4.36 12.98
N SER A 181 -9.65 -5.49 13.61
CA SER A 181 -9.51 -5.59 15.07
C SER A 181 -8.21 -4.98 15.59
N TYR A 182 -7.22 -4.74 14.73
CA TYR A 182 -5.99 -4.08 15.18
C TYR A 182 -6.25 -2.62 15.55
N PRO A 183 -5.76 -2.16 16.71
CA PRO A 183 -5.97 -0.79 17.15
C PRO A 183 -5.35 0.24 16.20
N GLU A 184 -4.25 -0.13 15.52
CA GLU A 184 -3.53 0.73 14.58
C GLU A 184 -4.28 0.93 13.26
N VAL A 185 -5.27 0.08 12.94
CA VAL A 185 -6.07 0.19 11.71
C VAL A 185 -7.24 1.11 11.95
N ASP A 186 -7.32 2.18 11.17
CA ASP A 186 -8.42 3.13 11.20
C ASP A 186 -9.56 2.72 10.27
N ARG A 187 -9.23 2.19 9.09
CA ARG A 187 -10.20 1.80 8.07
C ARG A 187 -9.75 0.61 7.25
N ILE A 188 -10.75 -0.07 6.73
CA ILE A 188 -10.58 -1.03 5.65
C ILE A 188 -11.60 -0.69 4.57
N PHE A 189 -11.13 -0.46 3.33
CA PHE A 189 -12.03 -0.22 2.21
C PHE A 189 -12.28 -1.52 1.46
N VAL A 190 -13.56 -1.77 1.20
CA VAL A 190 -14.03 -2.94 0.43
C VAL A 190 -15.15 -2.52 -0.51
N HIS A 191 -15.44 -3.33 -1.52
CA HIS A 191 -16.62 -3.09 -2.37
C HIS A 191 -17.92 -3.19 -1.55
N PRO A 192 -18.98 -2.40 -1.84
CA PRO A 192 -20.24 -2.44 -1.11
C PRO A 192 -20.89 -3.84 -1.00
N ALA A 193 -20.80 -4.67 -2.04
CA ALA A 193 -21.27 -6.05 -1.99
C ALA A 193 -20.53 -6.89 -0.94
N ILE A 194 -19.22 -6.66 -0.78
CA ILE A 194 -18.41 -7.31 0.25
C ILE A 194 -18.81 -6.80 1.63
N LYS A 195 -19.01 -5.47 1.79
CA LYS A 195 -19.52 -4.92 3.04
C LYS A 195 -20.87 -5.52 3.40
N LYS A 196 -21.78 -5.71 2.44
CA LYS A 196 -23.07 -6.40 2.63
C LYS A 196 -22.87 -7.81 3.16
N ALA A 197 -22.04 -8.61 2.50
CA ALA A 197 -21.74 -9.98 2.92
C ALA A 197 -21.15 -10.05 4.34
N LEU A 198 -20.28 -9.09 4.70
CA LEU A 198 -19.74 -8.99 6.06
C LEU A 198 -20.82 -8.62 7.10
N CYS A 199 -21.74 -7.72 6.76
CA CYS A 199 -22.85 -7.36 7.64
C CYS A 199 -23.81 -8.53 7.89
N GLU A 200 -24.13 -9.29 6.85
CA GLU A 200 -25.03 -10.45 6.88
C GLU A 200 -24.38 -11.68 7.54
N GLY A 201 -23.07 -11.84 7.36
CA GLY A 201 -22.33 -12.99 7.85
C GLY A 201 -21.58 -12.76 9.17
N ALA A 202 -21.65 -11.57 9.78
CA ALA A 202 -20.84 -11.24 10.95
C ALA A 202 -21.02 -12.22 12.11
N ASP A 203 -22.25 -12.61 12.39
CA ASP A 203 -22.58 -13.49 13.52
C ASP A 203 -22.03 -14.91 13.36
N LYS A 204 -21.76 -15.36 12.11
CA LYS A 204 -21.14 -16.65 11.83
C LYS A 204 -19.66 -16.71 12.25
N ILE A 205 -19.00 -15.55 12.33
CA ILE A 205 -17.58 -15.46 12.67
C ILE A 205 -17.33 -14.86 14.06
N GLY A 206 -18.36 -14.51 14.80
CA GLY A 206 -18.31 -14.06 16.19
C GLY A 206 -19.35 -13.03 16.55
N SER A 207 -19.66 -12.92 17.84
CA SER A 207 -20.73 -12.01 18.36
C SER A 207 -20.33 -10.53 18.34
N ASP A 208 -19.02 -10.20 18.40
CA ASP A 208 -18.58 -8.81 18.34
C ASP A 208 -18.67 -8.28 16.89
N ARG A 209 -19.43 -7.20 16.72
CA ARG A 209 -19.63 -6.49 15.44
C ARG A 209 -18.91 -5.15 15.37
N SER A 210 -18.22 -4.74 16.44
CA SER A 210 -17.58 -3.42 16.55
C SER A 210 -16.57 -3.13 15.43
N TRP A 211 -15.87 -4.16 14.95
CA TRP A 211 -14.90 -4.10 13.85
C TRP A 211 -15.52 -3.64 12.54
N LEU A 212 -16.82 -3.92 12.30
CA LEU A 212 -17.53 -3.50 11.08
C LEU A 212 -17.53 -1.97 10.89
N ARG A 213 -17.45 -1.20 11.99
CA ARG A 213 -17.34 0.26 11.92
C ARG A 213 -16.15 0.73 11.09
N LYS A 214 -15.02 0.02 11.17
CA LYS A 214 -13.82 0.35 10.41
C LYS A 214 -13.90 -0.08 8.95
N VAL A 215 -14.76 -1.04 8.60
CA VAL A 215 -14.90 -1.54 7.23
C VAL A 215 -15.87 -0.65 6.46
N ARG A 216 -15.35 0.07 5.47
CA ARG A 216 -16.10 1.10 4.74
C ARG A 216 -16.27 0.73 3.27
N PRO A 217 -17.49 0.86 2.73
CA PRO A 217 -17.73 0.66 1.30
C PRO A 217 -17.04 1.75 0.49
N TYR A 218 -16.42 1.33 -0.63
CA TYR A 218 -15.80 2.24 -1.57
C TYR A 218 -15.74 1.65 -2.99
N TRP A 219 -15.62 2.51 -4.00
CA TRP A 219 -15.46 2.11 -5.40
C TRP A 219 -14.25 1.23 -5.63
N GLY A 220 -14.34 0.29 -6.59
CA GLY A 220 -13.32 -0.72 -6.76
C GLY A 220 -13.31 -1.69 -5.58
N HIS A 221 -12.13 -2.10 -5.08
CA HIS A 221 -11.95 -2.91 -3.87
C HIS A 221 -12.77 -4.22 -3.86
N HIS A 222 -12.98 -4.81 -5.05
CA HIS A 222 -13.71 -6.07 -5.21
C HIS A 222 -12.80 -7.29 -5.35
N TYR A 223 -11.50 -7.08 -5.58
CA TYR A 223 -10.47 -8.12 -5.70
C TYR A 223 -9.37 -7.99 -4.66
N HIS A 224 -9.40 -6.94 -3.85
CA HIS A 224 -8.54 -6.70 -2.68
C HIS A 224 -9.31 -5.91 -1.63
N PHE A 225 -8.87 -5.98 -0.40
CA PHE A 225 -9.23 -5.01 0.63
C PHE A 225 -8.05 -4.08 0.87
N HIS A 226 -8.37 -2.81 1.09
CA HIS A 226 -7.38 -1.76 1.33
C HIS A 226 -7.34 -1.46 2.82
N VAL A 227 -6.23 -1.74 3.46
CA VAL A 227 -5.98 -1.41 4.87
C VAL A 227 -5.40 -0.01 4.97
N ARG A 228 -5.99 0.83 5.83
CA ARG A 228 -5.47 2.14 6.20
C ARG A 228 -5.13 2.17 7.67
N MET A 229 -3.87 2.42 7.99
CA MET A 229 -3.37 2.63 9.33
C MET A 229 -3.50 4.10 9.73
N GLY A 230 -3.78 4.39 10.99
CA GLY A 230 -3.73 5.73 11.56
C GLY A 230 -2.32 6.29 11.64
N CYS A 231 -2.22 7.59 11.86
CA CYS A 231 -0.94 8.28 11.99
C CYS A 231 -0.12 7.71 13.14
N PRO A 232 1.09 7.18 12.90
CA PRO A 232 1.91 6.60 13.95
C PRO A 232 2.54 7.69 14.82
N ALA A 233 2.78 7.39 16.09
CA ALA A 233 3.56 8.25 16.95
C ALA A 233 4.94 8.54 16.32
N GLY A 234 5.38 9.81 16.39
CA GLY A 234 6.60 10.29 15.77
C GLY A 234 6.40 10.89 14.36
N SER A 235 5.20 10.79 13.76
CA SER A 235 4.85 11.44 12.50
C SER A 235 4.07 12.73 12.77
N ALA A 236 4.79 13.77 13.22
CA ALA A 236 4.19 15.01 13.72
C ALA A 236 3.32 15.76 12.70
N THR A 237 3.60 15.62 11.42
CA THR A 237 2.88 16.29 10.33
C THR A 237 1.85 15.41 9.64
N CYS A 238 1.74 14.15 10.05
CA CYS A 238 0.72 13.23 9.57
C CYS A 238 -0.68 13.72 9.96
N LYS A 239 -1.63 13.58 9.05
CA LYS A 239 -3.02 13.97 9.26
C LYS A 239 -3.93 12.77 9.09
N ASP A 240 -4.59 12.38 10.17
CA ASP A 240 -5.57 11.31 10.12
C ASP A 240 -6.79 11.68 9.29
N GLN A 241 -7.41 10.68 8.73
CA GLN A 241 -8.75 10.83 8.19
C GLN A 241 -9.75 10.90 9.35
N ALA A 242 -10.77 11.75 9.23
CA ALA A 242 -11.82 11.84 10.26
C ALA A 242 -12.38 10.46 10.60
N ALA A 243 -12.60 10.16 11.88
CA ALA A 243 -13.07 8.86 12.33
C ALA A 243 -14.34 8.41 11.59
N PRO A 244 -14.52 7.09 11.35
CA PRO A 244 -15.75 6.58 10.78
C PRO A 244 -16.97 6.99 11.64
N PRO A 245 -18.14 7.23 11.03
CA PRO A 245 -19.38 7.47 11.78
C PRO A 245 -19.65 6.38 12.83
N PRO A 246 -20.44 6.66 13.87
CA PRO A 246 -20.85 5.64 14.84
C PRO A 246 -21.67 4.53 14.17
N GLY A 247 -21.75 3.37 14.83
CA GLY A 247 -22.45 2.18 14.33
C GLY A 247 -21.59 1.32 13.40
N ASP A 248 -22.13 0.20 12.96
CA ASP A 248 -21.43 -0.80 12.14
C ASP A 248 -21.39 -0.48 10.64
N GLY A 249 -22.09 0.57 10.21
CA GLY A 249 -22.15 0.97 8.79
C GLY A 249 -22.95 0.00 7.91
N CYS A 250 -23.77 -0.87 8.48
CA CYS A 250 -24.60 -1.85 7.76
C CYS A 250 -25.99 -1.32 7.38
N GLY A 251 -26.36 -0.15 7.88
CA GLY A 251 -27.66 0.48 7.62
C GLY A 251 -27.66 1.38 6.37
N LYS A 252 -28.14 2.63 6.57
CA LYS A 252 -28.36 3.60 5.49
C LYS A 252 -27.16 3.84 4.58
N GLU A 253 -25.96 3.94 5.14
CA GLU A 253 -24.74 4.14 4.33
C GLU A 253 -24.55 3.01 3.32
N LEU A 254 -24.69 1.76 3.76
CA LEU A 254 -24.54 0.61 2.87
C LEU A 254 -25.65 0.59 1.81
N SER A 255 -26.90 0.85 2.19
CA SER A 255 -28.02 0.89 1.24
C SER A 255 -27.85 1.98 0.19
N ASP A 256 -27.38 3.16 0.57
CA ASP A 256 -27.07 4.25 -0.37
C ASP A 256 -25.97 3.85 -1.37
N TRP A 257 -24.91 3.16 -0.92
CA TRP A 257 -23.86 2.65 -1.78
C TRP A 257 -24.35 1.58 -2.75
N LEU A 258 -25.19 0.64 -2.29
CA LEU A 258 -25.76 -0.40 -3.15
C LEU A 258 -26.69 0.20 -4.20
N ALA A 259 -27.51 1.18 -3.82
CA ALA A 259 -28.38 1.91 -4.73
C ALA A 259 -27.54 2.66 -5.81
N LEU A 260 -26.42 3.26 -5.41
CA LEU A 260 -25.52 3.95 -6.33
C LEU A 260 -24.87 3.00 -7.35
N ILE A 261 -24.54 1.76 -6.95
CA ILE A 261 -23.98 0.75 -7.85
C ILE A 261 -25.05 0.17 -8.77
N ALA A 262 -26.27 -0.05 -8.27
CA ALA A 262 -27.39 -0.53 -9.04
C ALA A 262 -27.91 0.49 -10.08
N ALA A 263 -27.65 1.78 -9.84
CA ALA A 263 -28.12 2.84 -10.73
C ALA A 263 -27.46 2.74 -12.12
N PRO A 264 -28.20 2.98 -13.20
CA PRO A 264 -27.64 3.03 -14.53
C PRO A 264 -26.47 4.05 -14.62
N PRO A 265 -25.43 3.77 -15.40
CA PRO A 265 -24.35 4.71 -15.58
C PRO A 265 -24.87 6.06 -16.08
N LYS A 266 -24.68 7.12 -15.31
CA LYS A 266 -25.02 8.46 -15.76
C LYS A 266 -24.04 8.85 -16.90
N PRO A 267 -24.54 9.50 -17.99
CA PRO A 267 -23.68 10.04 -19.02
C PRO A 267 -22.61 10.94 -18.39
N LYS A 268 -21.35 10.59 -18.59
CA LYS A 268 -20.26 11.44 -18.11
C LYS A 268 -20.18 12.68 -18.99
N LYS A 269 -20.51 13.85 -18.43
CA LYS A 269 -20.18 15.10 -19.10
C LYS A 269 -18.66 15.16 -19.30
N PRO A 270 -18.18 15.55 -20.47
CA PRO A 270 -16.75 15.76 -20.68
C PRO A 270 -16.22 16.73 -19.63
N SER A 271 -15.32 16.26 -18.78
CA SER A 271 -14.63 17.14 -17.83
C SER A 271 -13.18 17.25 -18.22
N LYS A 272 -12.63 18.46 -18.17
CA LYS A 272 -11.19 18.62 -18.36
C LYS A 272 -10.44 17.84 -17.28
N PRO A 273 -9.42 17.05 -17.63
CA PRO A 273 -8.60 16.36 -16.63
C PRO A 273 -8.07 17.37 -15.62
N LYS A 274 -8.18 17.05 -14.33
CA LYS A 274 -7.54 17.88 -13.30
C LYS A 274 -6.03 17.86 -13.50
N PRO A 275 -5.34 19.01 -13.43
CA PRO A 275 -3.89 19.01 -13.53
C PRO A 275 -3.29 18.16 -12.42
N PRO A 276 -2.21 17.42 -12.69
CA PRO A 276 -1.55 16.60 -11.67
C PRO A 276 -0.97 17.50 -10.57
N LEU A 277 -0.87 16.96 -9.35
CA LEU A 277 -0.22 17.65 -8.24
C LEU A 277 1.23 17.99 -8.57
N THR A 278 1.64 19.19 -8.22
CA THR A 278 3.04 19.63 -8.25
C THR A 278 3.68 19.45 -6.87
N LEU A 279 5.01 19.47 -6.80
CA LEU A 279 5.74 19.38 -5.52
C LEU A 279 5.39 20.53 -4.57
N ALA A 280 5.08 21.72 -5.09
CA ALA A 280 4.65 22.86 -4.28
C ALA A 280 3.29 22.68 -3.59
N GLN A 281 2.46 21.76 -4.07
CA GLN A 281 1.15 21.43 -3.49
C GLN A 281 1.22 20.31 -2.44
N LEU A 282 2.36 19.67 -2.27
CA LEU A 282 2.63 18.72 -1.20
C LEU A 282 3.14 19.45 0.05
N PRO A 283 3.13 18.83 1.25
CA PRO A 283 3.83 19.36 2.41
C PRO A 283 5.29 19.75 2.08
N HIS A 284 5.77 20.85 2.63
CA HIS A 284 7.10 21.37 2.29
C HIS A 284 8.23 20.38 2.60
N GLN A 285 8.08 19.55 3.65
CA GLN A 285 9.02 18.49 4.01
C GLN A 285 9.22 17.46 2.88
N CYS A 286 8.23 17.28 2.00
CA CYS A 286 8.34 16.32 0.89
C CYS A 286 9.43 16.69 -0.11
N ARG A 287 9.84 17.96 -0.17
CA ARG A 287 11.01 18.38 -0.96
C ARG A 287 12.30 17.79 -0.38
N ALA A 288 12.48 17.90 0.94
CA ALA A 288 13.63 17.31 1.62
C ALA A 288 13.64 15.77 1.50
N VAL A 289 12.47 15.12 1.64
CA VAL A 289 12.35 13.66 1.43
C VAL A 289 12.78 13.27 0.01
N LEU A 290 12.35 14.03 -1.00
CA LEU A 290 12.66 13.74 -2.40
C LEU A 290 14.15 13.90 -2.71
N SER A 291 14.82 14.91 -2.12
CA SER A 291 16.24 15.23 -2.35
C SER A 291 17.22 14.55 -1.40
N ALA A 292 16.75 13.87 -0.36
CA ALA A 292 17.61 13.15 0.57
C ALA A 292 18.39 12.03 -0.13
N ASP A 293 19.58 11.72 0.38
CA ASP A 293 20.35 10.58 -0.07
C ASP A 293 19.58 9.27 0.11
N ALA A 294 19.90 8.27 -0.68
CA ALA A 294 19.48 6.91 -0.43
C ALA A 294 20.47 6.27 0.55
N PRO A 295 20.04 5.34 1.42
CA PRO A 295 20.96 4.57 2.26
C PRO A 295 22.03 3.92 1.37
N ALA A 296 23.29 3.93 1.82
CA ALA A 296 24.33 3.15 1.17
C ALA A 296 23.80 1.72 1.01
N ALA A 297 23.87 1.18 -0.21
CA ALA A 297 23.33 -0.14 -0.50
C ALA A 297 23.89 -1.13 0.55
N ALA A 298 23.03 -1.62 1.42
CA ALA A 298 23.40 -2.73 2.28
C ALA A 298 23.82 -3.85 1.33
N THR A 299 25.08 -4.27 1.43
CA THR A 299 25.61 -5.41 0.67
C THR A 299 24.56 -6.51 0.78
N ALA A 300 23.98 -6.89 -0.36
CA ALA A 300 22.88 -7.81 -0.44
C ALA A 300 23.16 -9.02 0.45
N SER A 301 22.40 -9.16 1.53
CA SER A 301 22.47 -10.33 2.40
C SER A 301 22.16 -11.53 1.51
N ALA A 302 23.10 -12.48 1.45
CA ALA A 302 22.94 -13.70 0.69
C ALA A 302 21.58 -14.34 1.01
N PRO A 303 20.87 -14.92 0.02
CA PRO A 303 19.57 -15.51 0.23
C PRO A 303 19.67 -16.56 1.33
N LEU A 304 18.84 -16.42 2.36
CA LEU A 304 18.68 -17.41 3.43
C LEU A 304 18.38 -18.76 2.78
N LYS A 305 19.35 -19.69 2.83
CA LYS A 305 19.15 -21.10 2.48
C LYS A 305 18.13 -21.67 3.48
N VAL A 306 16.87 -21.74 3.08
CA VAL A 306 15.86 -22.45 3.85
C VAL A 306 16.19 -23.94 3.76
N PRO A 307 16.33 -24.68 4.89
CA PRO A 307 16.55 -26.12 4.86
C PRO A 307 15.36 -26.80 4.19
N VAL A 308 15.64 -27.59 3.16
CA VAL A 308 14.63 -28.46 2.55
C VAL A 308 14.23 -29.50 3.58
N PRO A 309 12.94 -29.70 3.92
CA PRO A 309 12.55 -30.73 4.85
C PRO A 309 12.90 -32.09 4.27
N VAL A 310 13.73 -32.85 5.00
CA VAL A 310 14.10 -34.21 4.66
C VAL A 310 12.82 -35.07 4.68
N ARG A 311 12.47 -35.60 3.52
CA ARG A 311 11.34 -36.54 3.35
C ARG A 311 11.59 -37.77 4.24
N ALA A 312 10.80 -37.94 5.29
CA ALA A 312 10.81 -39.15 6.11
C ALA A 312 10.50 -40.35 5.21
N THR A 313 11.47 -41.22 5.05
CA THR A 313 11.30 -42.55 4.41
C THR A 313 10.39 -43.38 5.27
N ARG A 314 9.20 -43.68 4.77
CA ARG A 314 8.29 -44.68 5.37
C ARG A 314 8.93 -46.04 5.25
N THR A 315 9.44 -46.56 6.35
CA THR A 315 9.83 -47.97 6.48
C THR A 315 8.56 -48.82 6.41
N LYS A 316 8.50 -49.71 5.44
CA LYS A 316 7.51 -50.81 5.41
C LYS A 316 7.81 -51.72 6.58
N ALA A 317 6.96 -51.74 7.59
CA ALA A 317 6.91 -52.83 8.57
C ALA A 317 5.93 -53.88 8.07
N GLN A 318 6.42 -55.08 8.05
CA GLN A 318 5.92 -56.36 7.61
C GLN A 318 4.51 -56.69 8.10
N GLN A 319 3.76 -57.30 7.19
CA GLN A 319 2.66 -58.22 7.49
C GLN A 319 3.22 -59.47 8.20
N GLN A 320 2.66 -59.80 9.32
CA GLN A 320 2.30 -61.16 9.75
C GLN A 320 1.08 -61.10 10.65
#